data_fad6bbc5531ebe029b4597699fa4a06e
#
_entry.id   fad6bbc5531ebe029b4597699fa4a06e
#
_cell.length_a   1.000
_cell.length_b   1.000
_cell.length_c   1.000
_cell.angle_alpha   90.00
_cell.angle_beta   90.00
_cell.angle_gamma   90.00
#
_symmetry.space_group_name_H-M   'P 1'
#
loop_
_entity.id
_entity.type
_entity.pdbx_description
1 polymer ?
#
loop_
_entity_poly.entity_id
_entity_poly.type
_entity_poly.pdbx_seq_one_letter_code
_entity_poly.pdbx_strand_id
1 'polypeptide(L)'
;MPDAAVKYQPSPAVGLSDRTWPSKRIEKSPIWCSVDLRDGNQALIDPMGHDRKARMFALLLDLGFKEIEVGFPSASQTDFDFARWTIEEGNVPDDVSLQALVQCRPELITRTFESLQGAKRPIVHFYNSTSELQRRVVFEKDVRGIKQIATDAAKMITDMASKAGGGYRFQYSPESFTGTELEVALEICNAVTEIVEPTADNKLIINLPATVEMSTPNIYADQIEWMCRQLDNRENLIVSLHPHNDRGTGVAATELGLMAGADRVEGTLFGNGERTGNVDIVTLALNMYTQGVDPGLDCSDITRMKDVYEYSNQLRIPERHPYVGELVYTAFSGSHQDAINKGMKAMKVANTPFWEVPYLPIDPQDVGRTYEAIIRINSQSGKGGIAYVLQADYGLHLPRNLQIEFSRDIQSITDAEGKEVPSKRIYDRFREVYVDQPDARLKFLDHHTYPHAEKRGLRVVEATILDNGVEKTISGSGTGPIDGFVDALSRHIGIPLSVLDYSEHSLQQGSDAAAISYMEVEHPGGKIFGAGINTNIVAASLEAVVSAANRILRAAA
;
A
#
# COMPACT_ATOMS: atom_id res chain seq x y z
N MET A 1 0.74 35.88 -1.74
CA MET A 1 1.52 35.53 -0.55
C MET A 1 2.51 36.63 -0.24
N PRO A 2 2.89 36.89 1.04
CA PRO A 2 3.99 37.81 1.38
C PRO A 2 5.29 37.38 0.71
N ASP A 3 6.26 38.31 0.58
CA ASP A 3 7.59 37.97 0.10
C ASP A 3 8.26 36.96 1.06
N ALA A 4 8.54 35.76 0.56
CA ALA A 4 9.09 34.69 1.36
C ALA A 4 10.47 35.04 1.93
N ALA A 5 11.31 35.73 1.18
CA ALA A 5 12.66 36.09 1.59
C ALA A 5 12.70 37.10 2.76
N VAL A 6 11.61 37.86 2.94
CA VAL A 6 11.48 38.80 4.07
C VAL A 6 10.98 38.10 5.34
N LYS A 7 10.18 37.03 5.18
CA LYS A 7 9.50 36.39 6.31
C LYS A 7 10.19 35.11 6.81
N TYR A 8 10.83 34.36 5.93
CA TYR A 8 11.44 33.09 6.24
C TYR A 8 12.92 33.09 5.89
N GLN A 9 13.71 32.46 6.76
CA GLN A 9 15.14 32.29 6.53
C GLN A 9 15.44 30.84 6.15
N PRO A 10 16.41 30.59 5.26
CA PRO A 10 16.87 29.25 4.98
C PRO A 10 17.56 28.65 6.22
N SER A 11 17.42 27.36 6.41
CA SER A 11 18.17 26.64 7.45
C SER A 11 19.68 26.78 7.20
N PRO A 12 20.49 26.99 8.25
CA PRO A 12 21.94 27.07 8.11
C PRO A 12 22.51 25.80 7.48
N ALA A 13 23.48 25.95 6.61
CA ALA A 13 24.25 24.80 6.11
C ALA A 13 25.12 24.23 7.23
N VAL A 14 25.20 22.91 7.32
CA VAL A 14 26.13 22.24 8.22
C VAL A 14 27.53 22.25 7.59
N GLY A 15 28.54 22.67 8.33
CA GLY A 15 29.93 22.77 7.84
C GLY A 15 30.62 21.42 7.67
N LEU A 16 30.02 20.48 6.92
CA LEU A 16 30.49 19.12 6.71
C LEU A 16 30.91 18.95 5.25
N SER A 17 32.15 19.29 4.92
CA SER A 17 32.69 19.22 3.55
C SER A 17 33.02 17.79 3.08
N ASP A 18 33.27 16.88 4.02
CA ASP A 18 33.67 15.48 3.83
C ASP A 18 32.59 14.48 4.23
N ARG A 19 31.31 14.85 4.02
CA ARG A 19 30.17 13.98 4.36
C ARG A 19 30.28 12.61 3.70
N THR A 20 29.95 11.55 4.44
CA THR A 20 30.04 10.17 3.96
C THR A 20 28.67 9.51 3.70
N TRP A 21 27.62 10.03 4.32
CA TRP A 21 26.27 9.45 4.22
C TRP A 21 25.75 9.29 2.78
N PRO A 22 26.03 10.19 1.81
CA PRO A 22 25.47 10.03 0.46
C PRO A 22 25.96 8.79 -0.29
N SER A 23 27.10 8.24 0.13
CA SER A 23 27.68 7.02 -0.46
C SER A 23 27.31 5.75 0.29
N LYS A 24 26.54 5.85 1.36
CA LYS A 24 26.08 4.72 2.17
C LYS A 24 24.69 4.27 1.76
N ARG A 25 24.30 3.11 2.23
CA ARG A 25 22.94 2.57 2.14
C ARG A 25 22.57 1.93 3.47
N ILE A 26 21.30 1.74 3.70
CA ILE A 26 20.83 0.99 4.86
C ILE A 26 21.07 -0.48 4.58
N GLU A 27 21.81 -1.16 5.46
CA GLU A 27 22.20 -2.58 5.30
C GLU A 27 21.55 -3.50 6.35
N LYS A 28 21.00 -2.91 7.40
CA LYS A 28 20.29 -3.61 8.48
C LYS A 28 19.17 -2.76 9.05
N SER A 29 18.19 -3.40 9.68
CA SER A 29 17.14 -2.67 10.39
C SER A 29 17.71 -1.84 11.56
N PRO A 30 17.14 -0.67 11.84
CA PRO A 30 17.41 0.07 13.07
C PRO A 30 16.74 -0.61 14.27
N ILE A 31 17.04 -0.13 15.47
CA ILE A 31 16.21 -0.40 16.65
C ILE A 31 14.92 0.40 16.48
N TRP A 32 13.78 -0.27 16.45
CA TRP A 32 12.48 0.37 16.32
C TRP A 32 11.87 0.69 17.69
N CYS A 33 11.40 1.91 17.87
CA CYS A 33 10.56 2.29 18.99
C CYS A 33 9.23 2.84 18.48
N SER A 34 8.13 2.20 18.87
CA SER A 34 6.81 2.77 18.63
C SER A 34 6.51 3.86 19.64
N VAL A 35 6.06 5.01 19.16
CA VAL A 35 5.49 6.09 19.97
C VAL A 35 3.99 6.30 19.73
N ASP A 36 3.31 5.30 19.15
CA ASP A 36 1.87 5.33 18.89
C ASP A 36 1.04 5.63 20.14
N LEU A 37 1.41 5.03 21.28
CA LEU A 37 0.68 5.14 22.56
C LEU A 37 1.01 6.42 23.34
N ARG A 38 2.02 7.17 22.91
CA ARG A 38 2.39 8.45 23.51
C ARG A 38 2.18 9.60 22.55
N ASP A 39 3.06 9.79 21.56
CA ASP A 39 3.05 10.94 20.63
C ASP A 39 1.88 10.86 19.64
N GLY A 40 1.63 9.64 19.14
CA GLY A 40 0.44 9.36 18.34
C GLY A 40 -0.86 9.59 19.12
N ASN A 41 -0.91 9.13 20.38
CA ASN A 41 -2.11 9.26 21.21
C ASN A 41 -2.38 10.71 21.66
N GLN A 42 -1.33 11.47 22.03
CA GLN A 42 -1.51 12.86 22.50
C GLN A 42 -2.07 13.79 21.43
N ALA A 43 -1.87 13.45 20.14
CA ALA A 43 -2.33 14.24 19.01
C ALA A 43 -3.80 13.96 18.62
N LEU A 44 -4.46 12.98 19.23
CA LEU A 44 -5.83 12.62 18.92
C LEU A 44 -6.82 13.58 19.54
N ILE A 45 -7.88 13.94 18.79
CA ILE A 45 -9.02 14.71 19.32
C ILE A 45 -9.69 13.94 20.45
N ASP A 46 -9.81 12.62 20.30
CA ASP A 46 -10.30 11.68 21.32
C ASP A 46 -9.17 10.70 21.67
N PRO A 47 -8.35 11.01 22.72
CA PRO A 47 -7.26 10.15 23.12
C PRO A 47 -7.72 8.72 23.46
N MET A 48 -6.88 7.74 23.22
CA MET A 48 -7.17 6.34 23.45
C MET A 48 -7.47 6.07 24.94
N GLY A 49 -8.65 5.50 25.21
CA GLY A 49 -8.91 4.83 26.47
C GLY A 49 -8.18 3.48 26.55
N HIS A 50 -8.31 2.81 27.72
CA HIS A 50 -7.61 1.56 28.03
C HIS A 50 -7.74 0.51 26.90
N ASP A 51 -8.95 0.21 26.42
CA ASP A 51 -9.20 -0.87 25.44
C ASP A 51 -8.51 -0.59 24.09
N ARG A 52 -8.56 0.67 23.63
CA ARG A 52 -7.88 1.07 22.38
C ARG A 52 -6.36 1.00 22.52
N LYS A 53 -5.81 1.44 23.68
CA LYS A 53 -4.38 1.31 23.99
C LYS A 53 -3.95 -0.15 24.07
N ALA A 54 -4.71 -1.00 24.76
CA ALA A 54 -4.40 -2.43 24.89
C ALA A 54 -4.40 -3.14 23.53
N ARG A 55 -5.36 -2.82 22.64
CA ARG A 55 -5.41 -3.39 21.28
C ARG A 55 -4.25 -2.93 20.42
N MET A 56 -3.88 -1.64 20.48
CA MET A 56 -2.69 -1.12 19.80
C MET A 56 -1.41 -1.76 20.35
N PHE A 57 -1.27 -1.85 21.66
CA PHE A 57 -0.11 -2.47 22.31
C PHE A 57 0.06 -3.94 21.89
N ALA A 58 -1.01 -4.72 21.86
CA ALA A 58 -0.97 -6.10 21.39
C ALA A 58 -0.51 -6.18 19.92
N LEU A 59 -1.01 -5.30 19.04
CA LEU A 59 -0.55 -5.24 17.65
C LEU A 59 0.96 -4.94 17.59
N LEU A 60 1.45 -3.96 18.35
CA LEU A 60 2.88 -3.60 18.34
C LEU A 60 3.78 -4.77 18.76
N LEU A 61 3.34 -5.56 19.75
CA LEU A 61 4.05 -6.78 20.15
C LEU A 61 4.05 -7.83 19.04
N ASP A 62 2.89 -8.05 18.40
CA ASP A 62 2.75 -9.02 17.29
C ASP A 62 3.61 -8.64 16.08
N LEU A 63 3.74 -7.34 15.78
CA LEU A 63 4.60 -6.83 14.72
C LEU A 63 6.11 -6.97 15.01
N GLY A 64 6.48 -7.24 16.28
CA GLY A 64 7.87 -7.48 16.68
C GLY A 64 8.60 -6.29 17.27
N PHE A 65 7.92 -5.19 17.63
CA PHE A 65 8.55 -4.06 18.32
C PHE A 65 9.20 -4.51 19.63
N LYS A 66 10.43 -4.05 19.86
CA LYS A 66 11.21 -4.36 21.06
C LYS A 66 11.31 -3.18 22.03
N GLU A 67 10.94 -1.99 21.58
CA GLU A 67 10.82 -0.79 22.43
C GLU A 67 9.48 -0.11 22.12
N ILE A 68 8.68 0.17 23.16
CA ILE A 68 7.35 0.78 23.04
C ILE A 68 7.23 1.87 24.09
N GLU A 69 6.97 3.11 23.65
CA GLU A 69 6.69 4.23 24.54
C GLU A 69 5.20 4.23 24.91
N VAL A 70 4.90 3.80 26.13
CA VAL A 70 3.53 3.50 26.57
C VAL A 70 2.70 4.73 26.96
N GLY A 71 3.35 5.89 27.14
CA GLY A 71 2.65 7.14 27.43
C GLY A 71 3.51 8.17 28.16
N PHE A 72 2.81 9.17 28.73
CA PHE A 72 3.36 10.21 29.59
C PHE A 72 2.73 10.12 30.99
N PRO A 73 3.14 9.13 31.81
CA PRO A 73 2.47 8.78 33.07
C PRO A 73 2.38 9.92 34.08
N SER A 74 3.35 10.84 34.06
CA SER A 74 3.33 11.99 34.96
C SER A 74 2.37 13.11 34.54
N ALA A 75 1.92 13.11 33.29
CA ALA A 75 0.97 14.10 32.78
C ALA A 75 -0.48 13.58 32.72
N SER A 76 -0.67 12.25 32.68
CA SER A 76 -1.97 11.60 32.48
C SER A 76 -2.16 10.42 33.41
N GLN A 77 -3.26 10.39 34.16
CA GLN A 77 -3.63 9.24 35.01
C GLN A 77 -3.90 8.01 34.14
N THR A 78 -4.56 8.17 32.97
CA THR A 78 -4.81 7.08 32.03
C THR A 78 -3.49 6.43 31.57
N ASP A 79 -2.48 7.24 31.29
CA ASP A 79 -1.17 6.72 30.88
C ASP A 79 -0.43 6.05 32.04
N PHE A 80 -0.58 6.58 33.26
CA PHE A 80 -0.03 5.95 34.46
C PHE A 80 -0.68 4.57 34.69
N ASP A 81 -2.00 4.52 34.67
CA ASP A 81 -2.75 3.28 34.89
C ASP A 81 -2.46 2.25 33.78
N PHE A 82 -2.31 2.71 32.54
CA PHE A 82 -1.95 1.84 31.43
C PHE A 82 -0.51 1.28 31.56
N ALA A 83 0.45 2.11 31.95
CA ALA A 83 1.82 1.64 32.22
C ALA A 83 1.83 0.59 33.35
N ARG A 84 1.06 0.81 34.43
CA ARG A 84 0.91 -0.17 35.51
C ARG A 84 0.28 -1.47 35.03
N TRP A 85 -0.80 -1.36 34.27
CA TRP A 85 -1.49 -2.53 33.71
C TRP A 85 -0.56 -3.38 32.83
N THR A 86 0.25 -2.78 31.95
CA THR A 86 1.19 -3.54 31.11
C THR A 86 2.21 -4.33 31.95
N ILE A 87 2.63 -3.79 33.09
CA ILE A 87 3.61 -4.42 33.98
C ILE A 87 2.96 -5.50 34.86
N GLU A 88 1.79 -5.22 35.42
CA GLU A 88 1.11 -6.06 36.43
C GLU A 88 0.38 -7.26 35.80
N GLU A 89 -0.23 -7.08 34.64
CA GLU A 89 -0.95 -8.13 33.90
C GLU A 89 -0.01 -9.09 33.15
N GLY A 90 1.31 -8.84 33.17
CA GLY A 90 2.34 -9.77 32.70
C GLY A 90 2.40 -10.02 31.21
N ASN A 91 1.82 -9.15 30.39
CA ASN A 91 1.74 -9.36 28.94
C ASN A 91 2.97 -8.87 28.16
N VAL A 92 4.00 -8.35 28.84
CA VAL A 92 5.23 -7.83 28.20
C VAL A 92 6.25 -8.95 28.07
N PRO A 93 6.68 -9.31 26.84
CA PRO A 93 7.78 -10.25 26.64
C PRO A 93 9.08 -9.80 27.29
N ASP A 94 9.93 -10.76 27.67
CA ASP A 94 11.19 -10.48 28.41
C ASP A 94 12.19 -9.64 27.60
N ASP A 95 12.07 -9.64 26.28
CA ASP A 95 12.93 -8.92 25.35
C ASP A 95 12.37 -7.55 24.92
N VAL A 96 11.20 -7.16 25.45
CA VAL A 96 10.55 -5.86 25.15
C VAL A 96 10.82 -4.87 26.27
N SER A 97 11.22 -3.66 25.89
CA SER A 97 11.43 -2.52 26.79
C SER A 97 10.22 -1.60 26.79
N LEU A 98 9.76 -1.21 27.97
CA LEU A 98 8.72 -0.20 28.16
C LEU A 98 9.38 1.16 28.38
N GLN A 99 9.07 2.13 27.53
CA GLN A 99 9.54 3.49 27.61
C GLN A 99 8.44 4.41 28.15
N ALA A 100 8.79 5.36 29.01
CA ALA A 100 7.89 6.39 29.49
C ALA A 100 8.55 7.76 29.41
N LEU A 101 7.80 8.72 28.86
CA LEU A 101 8.23 10.12 28.69
C LEU A 101 8.12 10.90 29.97
N VAL A 102 9.07 11.80 30.22
CA VAL A 102 9.03 12.75 31.32
C VAL A 102 9.75 14.06 30.99
N GLN A 103 9.16 15.18 31.36
CA GLN A 103 9.90 16.47 31.40
C GLN A 103 10.94 16.48 32.51
N CYS A 104 12.02 17.24 32.32
CA CYS A 104 13.08 17.45 33.33
C CYS A 104 12.58 18.28 34.52
N ARG A 105 11.61 17.72 35.27
CA ARG A 105 11.02 18.29 36.50
C ARG A 105 10.98 17.26 37.60
N PRO A 106 11.47 17.58 38.82
CA PRO A 106 11.62 16.58 39.90
C PRO A 106 10.35 15.82 40.25
N GLU A 107 9.22 16.52 40.38
CA GLU A 107 7.92 15.90 40.71
C GLU A 107 7.42 14.95 39.62
N LEU A 108 7.65 15.27 38.35
CA LEU A 108 7.25 14.44 37.23
C LEU A 108 8.14 13.20 37.09
N ILE A 109 9.46 13.35 37.33
CA ILE A 109 10.42 12.25 37.29
C ILE A 109 10.04 11.21 38.33
N THR A 110 9.72 11.62 39.57
CA THR A 110 9.28 10.72 40.65
C THR A 110 8.06 9.90 40.22
N ARG A 111 7.04 10.56 39.68
CA ARG A 111 5.82 9.91 39.22
C ARG A 111 6.07 8.90 38.07
N THR A 112 7.03 9.19 37.21
CA THR A 112 7.40 8.28 36.11
C THR A 112 8.10 7.02 36.63
N PHE A 113 9.00 7.14 37.61
CA PHE A 113 9.60 5.98 38.28
C PHE A 113 8.55 5.11 38.98
N GLU A 114 7.57 5.71 39.66
CA GLU A 114 6.43 4.98 40.25
C GLU A 114 5.68 4.17 39.20
N SER A 115 5.43 4.74 38.02
CA SER A 115 4.71 4.08 36.93
C SER A 115 5.47 2.89 36.33
N LEU A 116 6.81 2.94 36.32
CA LEU A 116 7.68 1.90 35.76
C LEU A 116 8.17 0.86 36.79
N GLN A 117 7.77 0.99 38.06
CA GLN A 117 8.20 0.06 39.09
C GLN A 117 7.83 -1.39 38.75
N GLY A 118 8.80 -2.29 38.79
CA GLY A 118 8.61 -3.71 38.44
C GLY A 118 8.68 -4.04 36.97
N ALA A 119 8.86 -3.06 36.08
CA ALA A 119 9.15 -3.33 34.68
C ALA A 119 10.50 -4.04 34.52
N LYS A 120 10.57 -5.06 33.66
CA LYS A 120 11.79 -5.85 33.41
C LYS A 120 12.88 -5.07 32.70
N ARG A 121 12.51 -4.24 31.75
CA ARG A 121 13.40 -3.43 30.89
C ARG A 121 12.88 -2.01 30.74
N PRO A 122 12.85 -1.20 31.82
CA PRO A 122 12.33 0.16 31.77
C PRO A 122 13.29 1.11 31.05
N ILE A 123 12.74 2.02 30.25
CA ILE A 123 13.46 3.17 29.67
C ILE A 123 12.79 4.44 30.18
N VAL A 124 13.53 5.27 30.89
CA VAL A 124 13.08 6.62 31.29
C VAL A 124 13.53 7.59 30.21
N HIS A 125 12.58 8.13 29.47
CA HIS A 125 12.81 9.11 28.42
C HIS A 125 12.59 10.52 28.98
N PHE A 126 13.66 11.25 29.28
CA PHE A 126 13.59 12.60 29.78
C PHE A 126 14.02 13.63 28.73
N TYR A 127 13.39 14.79 28.78
CA TYR A 127 13.60 15.84 27.79
C TYR A 127 13.44 17.25 28.35
N ASN A 128 14.07 18.19 27.71
CA ASN A 128 13.77 19.61 27.79
C ASN A 128 14.06 20.30 26.45
N SER A 129 13.34 21.39 26.17
CA SER A 129 13.52 22.13 24.93
C SER A 129 14.83 22.93 24.94
N THR A 130 15.55 22.91 23.82
CA THR A 130 16.90 23.47 23.72
C THR A 130 17.06 24.53 22.63
N SER A 131 16.06 24.70 21.73
CA SER A 131 16.16 25.64 20.61
C SER A 131 16.36 27.11 21.04
N GLU A 132 17.04 27.89 20.21
CA GLU A 132 17.27 29.32 20.46
C GLU A 132 15.97 30.06 20.77
N LEU A 133 14.94 29.81 19.96
CA LEU A 133 13.64 30.44 20.11
C LEU A 133 13.01 30.12 21.47
N GLN A 134 13.00 28.83 21.88
CA GLN A 134 12.38 28.44 23.15
C GLN A 134 13.21 28.92 24.35
N ARG A 135 14.54 28.92 24.26
CA ARG A 135 15.40 29.50 25.30
C ARG A 135 15.05 30.98 25.53
N ARG A 136 14.87 31.75 24.46
CA ARG A 136 14.61 33.19 24.53
C ARG A 136 13.16 33.50 24.92
N VAL A 137 12.17 32.81 24.37
CA VAL A 137 10.75 33.18 24.46
C VAL A 137 9.99 32.42 25.54
N VAL A 138 10.33 31.13 25.76
CA VAL A 138 9.57 30.25 26.66
C VAL A 138 10.24 30.14 28.04
N PHE A 139 11.54 29.86 28.04
CA PHE A 139 12.28 29.65 29.29
C PHE A 139 12.92 30.91 29.85
N GLU A 140 13.13 31.90 29.00
CA GLU A 140 13.87 33.13 29.34
C GLU A 140 15.24 32.83 30.00
N LYS A 141 15.96 31.83 29.43
CA LYS A 141 17.24 31.31 29.92
C LYS A 141 18.29 31.27 28.84
N ASP A 142 19.54 31.46 29.24
CA ASP A 142 20.70 31.22 28.38
C ASP A 142 21.00 29.71 28.23
N VAL A 143 22.00 29.38 27.44
CA VAL A 143 22.46 27.98 27.22
C VAL A 143 22.84 27.31 28.54
N ARG A 144 23.51 28.03 29.46
CA ARG A 144 23.91 27.47 30.77
C ARG A 144 22.68 27.07 31.58
N GLY A 145 21.65 27.91 31.61
CA GLY A 145 20.41 27.63 32.35
C GLY A 145 19.65 26.45 31.78
N ILE A 146 19.63 26.29 30.46
CA ILE A 146 18.99 25.13 29.81
C ILE A 146 19.79 23.85 30.01
N LYS A 147 21.12 23.89 29.90
CA LYS A 147 21.99 22.76 30.21
C LYS A 147 21.83 22.30 31.68
N GLN A 148 21.70 23.26 32.61
CA GLN A 148 21.48 22.93 34.03
C GLN A 148 20.19 22.12 34.25
N ILE A 149 19.11 22.43 33.54
CA ILE A 149 17.86 21.65 33.63
C ILE A 149 18.10 20.17 33.23
N ALA A 150 18.80 19.93 32.13
CA ALA A 150 19.11 18.59 31.63
C ALA A 150 20.01 17.82 32.62
N THR A 151 21.07 18.48 33.13
CA THR A 151 22.05 17.86 34.02
C THR A 151 21.48 17.58 35.42
N ASP A 152 20.63 18.44 35.95
CA ASP A 152 19.96 18.18 37.23
C ASP A 152 18.97 17.03 37.14
N ALA A 153 18.24 16.93 36.03
CA ALA A 153 17.37 15.79 35.74
C ALA A 153 18.16 14.49 35.58
N ALA A 154 19.28 14.51 34.84
CA ALA A 154 20.14 13.35 34.69
C ALA A 154 20.68 12.82 36.05
N LYS A 155 21.15 13.70 36.91
CA LYS A 155 21.58 13.34 38.29
C LYS A 155 20.45 12.71 39.09
N MET A 156 19.27 13.30 39.07
CA MET A 156 18.11 12.77 39.78
C MET A 156 17.71 11.39 39.29
N ILE A 157 17.63 11.21 37.95
CA ILE A 157 17.24 9.95 37.32
C ILE A 157 18.23 8.83 37.65
N THR A 158 19.53 9.10 37.56
CA THR A 158 20.57 8.11 37.91
C THR A 158 20.54 7.73 39.38
N ASP A 159 20.34 8.70 40.27
CA ASP A 159 20.21 8.45 41.72
C ASP A 159 18.95 7.62 42.03
N MET A 160 17.81 7.93 41.41
CA MET A 160 16.58 7.17 41.60
C MET A 160 16.69 5.74 41.05
N ALA A 161 17.28 5.56 39.87
CA ALA A 161 17.51 4.23 39.30
C ALA A 161 18.42 3.38 40.19
N SER A 162 19.49 3.97 40.75
CA SER A 162 20.37 3.29 41.69
C SER A 162 19.62 2.84 42.96
N LYS A 163 18.78 3.71 43.52
CA LYS A 163 17.95 3.40 44.70
C LYS A 163 16.88 2.33 44.40
N ALA A 164 16.41 2.25 43.18
CA ALA A 164 15.46 1.23 42.73
C ALA A 164 16.10 -0.14 42.43
N GLY A 165 17.41 -0.28 42.63
CA GLY A 165 18.13 -1.53 42.40
C GLY A 165 18.74 -1.68 41.00
N GLY A 166 18.78 -0.61 40.21
CA GLY A 166 19.34 -0.60 38.83
C GLY A 166 18.40 -1.16 37.77
N GLY A 167 18.95 -1.49 36.60
CA GLY A 167 18.21 -2.11 35.48
C GLY A 167 17.46 -1.12 34.59
N TYR A 168 17.54 0.18 34.89
CA TYR A 168 16.96 1.21 34.03
C TYR A 168 17.92 1.62 32.90
N ARG A 169 17.36 1.79 31.71
CA ARG A 169 18.00 2.50 30.58
C ARG A 169 17.46 3.93 30.54
N PHE A 170 18.23 4.81 29.94
CA PHE A 170 17.85 6.20 29.82
C PHE A 170 17.86 6.67 28.36
N GLN A 171 16.93 7.56 28.06
CA GLN A 171 16.91 8.31 26.82
C GLN A 171 16.85 9.80 27.13
N TYR A 172 17.72 10.57 26.54
CA TYR A 172 17.68 12.03 26.58
C TYR A 172 17.33 12.61 25.22
N SER A 173 16.39 13.54 25.20
CA SER A 173 16.05 14.33 24.01
C SER A 173 16.29 15.81 24.24
N PRO A 174 17.24 16.45 23.52
CA PRO A 174 17.27 17.91 23.35
C PRO A 174 16.11 18.31 22.44
N GLU A 175 14.92 18.49 23.00
CA GLU A 175 13.71 18.80 22.21
C GLU A 175 13.92 20.01 21.32
N SER A 176 13.36 19.99 20.12
CA SER A 176 13.60 20.97 19.06
C SER A 176 15.06 21.03 18.60
N PHE A 177 15.70 19.85 18.50
CA PHE A 177 17.10 19.72 18.05
C PHE A 177 17.36 20.43 16.73
N THR A 178 16.47 20.33 15.75
CA THR A 178 16.60 20.99 14.43
C THR A 178 16.56 22.54 14.50
N GLY A 179 16.08 23.09 15.61
CA GLY A 179 16.10 24.54 15.90
C GLY A 179 17.16 24.95 16.92
N THR A 180 18.06 24.01 17.28
CA THR A 180 19.15 24.22 18.24
C THR A 180 20.48 24.28 17.48
N GLU A 181 21.37 25.16 17.87
CA GLU A 181 22.74 25.20 17.33
C GLU A 181 23.44 23.86 17.65
N LEU A 182 24.14 23.28 16.69
CA LEU A 182 24.73 21.93 16.83
C LEU A 182 25.71 21.85 18.01
N GLU A 183 26.51 22.87 18.19
CA GLU A 183 27.49 22.98 19.28
C GLU A 183 26.79 23.02 20.65
N VAL A 184 25.64 23.69 20.74
CA VAL A 184 24.83 23.75 21.97
C VAL A 184 24.18 22.39 22.26
N ALA A 185 23.62 21.75 21.24
CA ALA A 185 23.04 20.40 21.36
C ALA A 185 24.12 19.40 21.81
N LEU A 186 25.30 19.45 21.20
CA LEU A 186 26.45 18.62 21.56
C LEU A 186 26.90 18.85 23.00
N GLU A 187 27.07 20.11 23.43
CA GLU A 187 27.46 20.46 24.79
C GLU A 187 26.50 19.88 25.83
N ILE A 188 25.20 19.98 25.58
CA ILE A 188 24.18 19.46 26.51
C ILE A 188 24.19 17.91 26.51
N CYS A 189 24.22 17.27 25.32
CA CYS A 189 24.25 15.81 25.22
C CYS A 189 25.48 15.22 25.90
N ASN A 190 26.67 15.80 25.69
CA ASN A 190 27.90 15.35 26.33
C ASN A 190 27.85 15.53 27.87
N ALA A 191 27.31 16.65 28.37
CA ALA A 191 27.13 16.86 29.80
C ALA A 191 26.14 15.86 30.43
N VAL A 192 25.10 15.46 29.73
CA VAL A 192 24.19 14.39 30.18
C VAL A 192 24.92 13.03 30.14
N THR A 193 25.67 12.75 29.09
CA THR A 193 26.45 11.50 28.93
C THR A 193 27.47 11.34 30.05
N GLU A 194 28.17 12.42 30.45
CA GLU A 194 29.12 12.42 31.56
C GLU A 194 28.47 12.05 32.90
N ILE A 195 27.23 12.48 33.15
CA ILE A 195 26.50 12.17 34.39
C ILE A 195 25.93 10.75 34.39
N VAL A 196 25.42 10.30 33.24
CA VAL A 196 24.79 8.97 33.11
C VAL A 196 25.84 7.86 33.11
N GLU A 197 27.07 8.13 32.64
CA GLU A 197 28.18 7.19 32.55
C GLU A 197 27.79 5.88 31.82
N PRO A 198 27.31 5.95 30.56
CA PRO A 198 26.85 4.78 29.82
C PRO A 198 27.98 3.79 29.55
N THR A 199 27.62 2.50 29.55
CA THR A 199 28.53 1.39 29.27
C THR A 199 28.07 0.59 28.05
N ALA A 200 28.90 -0.33 27.58
CA ALA A 200 28.54 -1.21 26.46
C ALA A 200 27.26 -2.04 26.73
N ASP A 201 27.05 -2.44 27.99
CA ASP A 201 25.91 -3.25 28.41
C ASP A 201 24.66 -2.41 28.74
N ASN A 202 24.84 -1.12 29.05
CA ASN A 202 23.76 -0.19 29.37
C ASN A 202 23.97 1.16 28.68
N LYS A 203 23.70 1.19 27.37
CA LYS A 203 23.89 2.36 26.52
C LYS A 203 22.85 3.45 26.78
N LEU A 204 23.28 4.71 26.75
CA LEU A 204 22.39 5.86 26.78
C LEU A 204 21.84 6.11 25.36
N ILE A 205 20.55 6.37 25.26
CA ILE A 205 19.91 6.79 24.02
C ILE A 205 19.95 8.32 23.95
N ILE A 206 20.63 8.84 22.95
CA ILE A 206 20.57 10.27 22.57
C ILE A 206 19.62 10.39 21.39
N ASN A 207 18.45 10.93 21.64
CA ASN A 207 17.41 11.09 20.64
C ASN A 207 17.44 12.51 20.07
N LEU A 208 17.60 12.65 18.77
CA LEU A 208 17.80 13.93 18.07
C LEU A 208 16.53 14.27 17.25
N PRO A 209 15.47 14.86 17.88
CA PRO A 209 14.18 15.00 17.24
C PRO A 209 14.15 16.17 16.24
N ALA A 210 13.66 15.90 15.04
CA ALA A 210 13.11 16.95 14.21
C ALA A 210 11.67 17.26 14.69
N THR A 211 11.57 17.84 15.89
CA THR A 211 10.31 18.19 16.56
C THR A 211 9.43 19.05 15.63
N VAL A 212 10.05 19.89 14.83
CA VAL A 212 9.50 20.48 13.60
C VAL A 212 10.48 20.20 12.49
N GLU A 213 9.99 19.74 11.35
CA GLU A 213 10.81 19.50 10.17
C GLU A 213 11.18 20.84 9.52
N MET A 214 12.28 21.45 9.98
CA MET A 214 12.67 22.81 9.64
C MET A 214 13.50 22.91 8.35
N SER A 215 14.13 21.82 7.90
CA SER A 215 15.06 21.80 6.78
C SER A 215 14.76 20.66 5.80
N THR A 216 15.49 20.62 4.70
CA THR A 216 15.47 19.49 3.77
C THR A 216 16.15 18.26 4.38
N PRO A 217 15.79 17.02 3.94
CA PRO A 217 16.33 15.76 4.49
C PRO A 217 17.86 15.67 4.51
N ASN A 218 18.52 16.23 3.49
CA ASN A 218 19.98 16.24 3.43
C ASN A 218 20.64 17.11 4.52
N ILE A 219 20.01 18.22 4.91
CA ILE A 219 20.50 19.04 6.02
C ILE A 219 20.36 18.28 7.35
N TYR A 220 19.23 17.61 7.57
CA TYR A 220 19.06 16.76 8.75
C TYR A 220 20.09 15.64 8.79
N ALA A 221 20.35 14.96 7.67
CA ALA A 221 21.39 13.94 7.58
C ALA A 221 22.79 14.49 7.89
N ASP A 222 23.12 15.69 7.39
CA ASP A 222 24.39 16.36 7.74
C ASP A 222 24.46 16.65 9.25
N GLN A 223 23.37 17.08 9.88
CA GLN A 223 23.31 17.30 11.33
C GLN A 223 23.55 16.01 12.11
N ILE A 224 22.92 14.90 11.69
CA ILE A 224 23.08 13.58 12.31
C ILE A 224 24.52 13.06 12.15
N GLU A 225 25.08 13.13 10.94
CA GLU A 225 26.48 12.68 10.74
C GLU A 225 27.45 13.53 11.57
N TRP A 226 27.23 14.85 11.64
CA TRP A 226 28.04 15.73 12.46
C TRP A 226 27.95 15.36 13.94
N MET A 227 26.74 15.16 14.48
CA MET A 227 26.55 14.71 15.87
C MET A 227 27.22 13.36 16.13
N CYS A 228 27.01 12.38 15.26
CA CYS A 228 27.62 11.05 15.39
C CYS A 228 29.16 11.10 15.44
N ARG A 229 29.79 12.08 14.78
CA ARG A 229 31.25 12.27 14.78
C ARG A 229 31.76 13.02 16.00
N GLN A 230 30.95 13.86 16.63
CA GLN A 230 31.36 14.75 17.71
C GLN A 230 30.97 14.28 19.12
N LEU A 231 29.94 13.43 19.24
CA LEU A 231 29.48 12.91 20.53
C LEU A 231 30.59 12.14 21.26
N ASP A 232 30.87 12.50 22.49
CA ASP A 232 31.77 11.79 23.38
C ASP A 232 31.22 10.39 23.70
N ASN A 233 32.13 9.40 23.86
CA ASN A 233 31.78 8.02 24.21
C ASN A 233 30.73 7.39 23.23
N ARG A 234 30.82 7.71 21.92
CA ARG A 234 29.85 7.34 20.88
C ARG A 234 29.53 5.83 20.86
N GLU A 235 30.50 4.98 21.15
CA GLU A 235 30.37 3.52 21.19
C GLU A 235 29.40 3.02 22.27
N ASN A 236 29.19 3.79 23.34
CA ASN A 236 28.25 3.49 24.40
C ASN A 236 26.93 4.29 24.28
N LEU A 237 26.73 4.96 23.14
CA LEU A 237 25.50 5.66 22.82
C LEU A 237 24.70 4.93 21.76
N ILE A 238 23.38 5.12 21.80
CA ILE A 238 22.45 4.82 20.72
C ILE A 238 21.92 6.16 20.21
N VAL A 239 22.27 6.54 18.99
CA VAL A 239 21.72 7.74 18.36
C VAL A 239 20.36 7.39 17.74
N SER A 240 19.32 8.05 18.23
CA SER A 240 17.93 7.85 17.84
C SER A 240 17.41 9.03 17.02
N LEU A 241 16.57 8.75 16.06
CA LEU A 241 15.86 9.72 15.24
C LEU A 241 14.39 9.76 15.64
N HIS A 242 13.82 10.96 15.70
CA HIS A 242 12.40 11.19 15.94
C HIS A 242 11.90 12.33 15.03
N PRO A 243 11.78 12.10 13.72
CA PRO A 243 11.29 13.15 12.82
C PRO A 243 9.78 13.24 12.79
N HIS A 244 9.29 14.48 12.75
CA HIS A 244 7.94 14.79 12.29
C HIS A 244 7.93 15.00 10.76
N ASN A 245 6.74 15.16 10.17
CA ASN A 245 6.51 15.15 8.73
C ASN A 245 5.97 16.49 8.21
N ASP A 246 6.37 17.61 8.82
CA ASP A 246 5.81 18.95 8.53
C ASP A 246 5.99 19.38 7.08
N ARG A 247 7.04 18.90 6.42
CA ARG A 247 7.35 19.16 5.01
C ARG A 247 6.94 18.03 4.07
N GLY A 248 6.39 16.93 4.59
CA GLY A 248 6.09 15.71 3.84
C GLY A 248 7.35 14.90 3.47
N THR A 249 8.46 15.09 4.18
CA THR A 249 9.74 14.41 3.89
C THR A 249 10.29 13.60 5.07
N GLY A 250 9.47 13.34 6.10
CA GLY A 250 9.88 12.62 7.31
C GLY A 250 10.49 11.24 7.05
N VAL A 251 9.94 10.46 6.12
CA VAL A 251 10.51 9.16 5.72
C VAL A 251 11.89 9.35 5.10
N ALA A 252 12.03 10.26 4.12
CA ALA A 252 13.30 10.53 3.48
C ALA A 252 14.36 11.06 4.47
N ALA A 253 13.96 11.95 5.38
CA ALA A 253 14.86 12.46 6.43
C ALA A 253 15.37 11.33 7.33
N THR A 254 14.51 10.35 7.65
CA THR A 254 14.87 9.20 8.48
C THR A 254 15.81 8.26 7.74
N GLU A 255 15.53 7.92 6.48
CA GLU A 255 16.40 7.07 5.66
C GLU A 255 17.81 7.68 5.55
N LEU A 256 17.90 8.97 5.24
CA LEU A 256 19.19 9.66 5.15
C LEU A 256 19.87 9.78 6.51
N GLY A 257 19.11 9.97 7.60
CA GLY A 257 19.64 9.98 8.97
C GLY A 257 20.23 8.63 9.40
N LEU A 258 19.61 7.52 9.00
CA LEU A 258 20.18 6.17 9.20
C LEU A 258 21.47 5.99 8.39
N MET A 259 21.53 6.43 7.14
CA MET A 259 22.76 6.44 6.34
C MET A 259 23.84 7.33 6.99
N ALA A 260 23.43 8.38 7.69
CA ALA A 260 24.32 9.29 8.41
C ALA A 260 24.88 8.73 9.72
N GLY A 261 24.40 7.57 10.18
CA GLY A 261 24.98 6.84 11.32
C GLY A 261 24.09 6.73 12.55
N ALA A 262 22.78 7.02 12.43
CA ALA A 262 21.83 6.74 13.49
C ALA A 262 21.60 5.23 13.65
N ASP A 263 21.26 4.80 14.87
CA ASP A 263 21.09 3.40 15.26
C ASP A 263 19.63 3.02 15.47
N ARG A 264 18.75 3.98 15.75
CA ARG A 264 17.39 3.79 16.25
C ARG A 264 16.43 4.80 15.63
N VAL A 265 15.18 4.41 15.51
CA VAL A 265 14.09 5.27 15.00
C VAL A 265 12.88 5.20 15.91
N GLU A 266 12.35 6.35 16.28
CA GLU A 266 11.03 6.51 16.90
C GLU A 266 10.05 7.02 15.85
N GLY A 267 8.86 6.43 15.84
CA GLY A 267 7.78 6.84 14.94
C GLY A 267 6.48 6.12 15.26
N THR A 268 5.50 6.26 14.40
CA THR A 268 4.18 5.67 14.56
C THR A 268 3.79 4.85 13.35
N LEU A 269 2.85 3.94 13.52
CA LEU A 269 2.22 3.26 12.41
C LEU A 269 1.48 4.29 11.55
N PHE A 270 1.75 4.26 10.26
CA PHE A 270 1.13 5.13 9.26
C PHE A 270 1.28 6.65 9.53
N GLY A 271 2.23 7.02 10.38
CA GLY A 271 2.64 8.41 10.55
C GLY A 271 1.72 9.29 11.39
N ASN A 272 0.88 8.73 12.27
CA ASN A 272 0.05 9.54 13.18
C ASN A 272 0.90 10.37 14.15
N GLY A 273 0.41 11.55 14.52
CA GLY A 273 1.05 12.44 15.49
C GLY A 273 0.70 13.89 15.33
N GLU A 274 1.36 14.74 16.11
CA GLU A 274 1.15 16.19 16.12
C GLU A 274 1.31 16.80 14.72
N ARG A 275 0.48 17.79 14.42
CA ARG A 275 0.46 18.57 13.15
C ARG A 275 0.25 17.68 11.93
N THR A 276 1.32 17.29 11.23
CA THR A 276 1.33 16.41 10.06
C THR A 276 1.74 14.97 10.38
N GLY A 277 2.03 14.70 11.66
CA GLY A 277 2.38 13.38 12.16
C GLY A 277 3.88 13.13 12.34
N ASN A 278 4.19 11.96 12.85
CA ASN A 278 5.54 11.40 12.99
C ASN A 278 6.00 10.74 11.68
N VAL A 279 7.24 10.28 11.63
CA VAL A 279 7.68 9.39 10.57
C VAL A 279 6.82 8.12 10.57
N ASP A 280 6.39 7.72 9.39
CA ASP A 280 5.65 6.49 9.16
C ASP A 280 6.60 5.28 9.16
N ILE A 281 6.55 4.50 10.25
CA ILE A 281 7.39 3.30 10.41
C ILE A 281 7.03 2.23 9.38
N VAL A 282 5.76 2.07 9.01
CA VAL A 282 5.35 1.04 8.05
C VAL A 282 5.93 1.33 6.67
N THR A 283 5.81 2.59 6.21
CA THR A 283 6.42 3.01 4.95
C THR A 283 7.94 2.82 4.99
N LEU A 284 8.60 3.20 6.08
CA LEU A 284 10.04 3.08 6.23
C LEU A 284 10.51 1.61 6.23
N ALA A 285 9.80 0.73 6.95
CA ALA A 285 10.07 -0.71 6.99
C ALA A 285 9.91 -1.37 5.62
N LEU A 286 8.83 -1.06 4.90
CA LEU A 286 8.58 -1.62 3.57
C LEU A 286 9.51 -1.03 2.49
N ASN A 287 9.97 0.22 2.64
CA ASN A 287 11.05 0.76 1.81
C ASN A 287 12.35 -0.05 1.98
N MET A 288 12.72 -0.43 3.21
CA MET A 288 13.87 -1.31 3.46
C MET A 288 13.65 -2.70 2.86
N TYR A 289 12.48 -3.28 3.07
CA TYR A 289 12.12 -4.60 2.54
C TYR A 289 12.27 -4.67 1.02
N THR A 290 11.77 -3.66 0.30
CA THR A 290 11.88 -3.59 -1.17
C THR A 290 13.31 -3.33 -1.67
N GLN A 291 14.25 -3.00 -0.80
CA GLN A 291 15.68 -2.91 -1.07
C GLN A 291 16.47 -4.14 -0.60
N GLY A 292 15.78 -5.21 -0.19
CA GLY A 292 16.39 -6.47 0.24
C GLY A 292 16.93 -6.44 1.68
N VAL A 293 16.46 -5.51 2.51
CA VAL A 293 16.81 -5.41 3.93
C VAL A 293 15.62 -5.86 4.77
N ASP A 294 15.79 -6.92 5.54
CA ASP A 294 14.77 -7.35 6.51
C ASP A 294 14.56 -6.25 7.56
N PRO A 295 13.36 -5.64 7.64
CA PRO A 295 13.09 -4.60 8.62
C PRO A 295 12.97 -5.14 10.05
N GLY A 296 12.87 -6.46 10.26
CA GLY A 296 12.63 -7.05 11.57
C GLY A 296 11.26 -6.74 12.17
N LEU A 297 10.33 -6.22 11.36
CA LEU A 297 8.92 -6.01 11.70
C LEU A 297 8.05 -6.81 10.72
N ASP A 298 7.04 -7.50 11.23
CA ASP A 298 6.10 -8.28 10.41
C ASP A 298 4.99 -7.40 9.86
N CYS A 299 5.14 -6.98 8.60
CA CYS A 299 4.14 -6.24 7.85
C CYS A 299 3.33 -7.13 6.88
N SER A 300 3.34 -8.45 7.05
CA SER A 300 2.71 -9.40 6.14
C SER A 300 1.16 -9.35 6.12
N ASP A 301 0.54 -8.72 7.10
CA ASP A 301 -0.91 -8.47 7.15
C ASP A 301 -1.20 -6.98 7.35
N ILE A 302 -0.96 -6.20 6.30
CA ILE A 302 -1.16 -4.74 6.34
C ILE A 302 -2.64 -4.34 6.53
N THR A 303 -3.57 -5.23 6.19
CA THR A 303 -5.01 -5.01 6.39
C THR A 303 -5.36 -5.04 7.87
N ARG A 304 -4.88 -6.04 8.61
CA ARG A 304 -5.03 -6.10 10.08
C ARG A 304 -4.39 -4.89 10.76
N MET A 305 -3.20 -4.48 10.31
CA MET A 305 -2.53 -3.28 10.83
C MET A 305 -3.40 -2.03 10.65
N LYS A 306 -3.96 -1.84 9.46
CA LYS A 306 -4.89 -0.75 9.14
C LYS A 306 -6.13 -0.79 10.05
N ASP A 307 -6.77 -1.95 10.18
CA ASP A 307 -8.01 -2.09 10.97
C ASP A 307 -7.78 -1.74 12.45
N VAL A 308 -6.67 -2.20 13.04
CA VAL A 308 -6.32 -1.88 14.43
C VAL A 308 -5.97 -0.39 14.57
N TYR A 309 -5.21 0.17 13.61
CA TYR A 309 -4.88 1.58 13.60
C TYR A 309 -6.13 2.46 13.53
N GLU A 310 -7.04 2.21 12.58
CA GLU A 310 -8.26 3.00 12.40
C GLU A 310 -9.21 2.86 13.61
N TYR A 311 -9.29 1.66 14.20
CA TYR A 311 -10.03 1.45 15.46
C TYR A 311 -9.42 2.24 16.62
N SER A 312 -8.10 2.17 16.80
CA SER A 312 -7.45 2.76 17.98
C SER A 312 -7.35 4.28 17.88
N ASN A 313 -7.00 4.81 16.72
CA ASN A 313 -6.83 6.26 16.51
C ASN A 313 -8.14 6.97 16.15
N GLN A 314 -9.18 6.27 15.68
CA GLN A 314 -10.40 6.85 15.12
C GLN A 314 -10.13 7.79 13.93
N LEU A 315 -9.05 7.51 13.19
CA LEU A 315 -8.61 8.21 11.99
C LEU A 315 -8.52 7.22 10.83
N ARG A 316 -8.96 7.65 9.64
CA ARG A 316 -8.85 6.84 8.42
C ARG A 316 -7.50 7.05 7.74
N ILE A 317 -6.95 5.97 7.20
CA ILE A 317 -5.76 6.04 6.36
C ILE A 317 -6.18 6.49 4.95
N PRO A 318 -5.46 7.46 4.34
CA PRO A 318 -5.74 7.92 2.99
C PRO A 318 -5.68 6.79 1.95
N GLU A 319 -6.56 6.82 0.96
CA GLU A 319 -6.65 5.79 -0.10
C GLU A 319 -5.37 5.62 -0.93
N ARG A 320 -4.49 6.62 -0.95
CA ARG A 320 -3.21 6.61 -1.66
C ARG A 320 -2.00 6.64 -0.73
N HIS A 321 -2.21 6.27 0.54
CA HIS A 321 -1.11 6.12 1.48
C HIS A 321 -0.15 5.02 1.01
N PRO A 322 1.17 5.21 1.05
CA PRO A 322 2.13 4.21 0.61
C PRO A 322 1.84 2.82 1.20
N TYR A 323 1.92 1.79 0.36
CA TYR A 323 1.71 0.36 0.65
C TYR A 323 0.35 -0.06 1.20
N VAL A 324 -0.35 0.77 1.99
CA VAL A 324 -1.59 0.36 2.69
C VAL A 324 -2.87 0.87 2.04
N GLY A 325 -2.80 1.98 1.30
CA GLY A 325 -3.98 2.63 0.71
C GLY A 325 -4.72 1.71 -0.27
N GLU A 326 -6.03 1.84 -0.33
CA GLU A 326 -6.92 1.01 -1.17
C GLU A 326 -6.57 1.08 -2.66
N LEU A 327 -6.01 2.21 -3.11
CA LEU A 327 -5.73 2.46 -4.53
C LEU A 327 -4.27 2.26 -4.93
N VAL A 328 -3.37 1.91 -4.00
CA VAL A 328 -1.93 1.85 -4.31
C VAL A 328 -1.54 0.68 -5.20
N TYR A 329 -2.33 -0.40 -5.18
CA TYR A 329 -2.13 -1.57 -6.04
C TYR A 329 -3.06 -1.57 -7.26
N THR A 330 -3.78 -0.48 -7.51
CA THR A 330 -4.77 -0.37 -8.58
C THR A 330 -4.19 0.36 -9.78
N ALA A 331 -4.32 -0.23 -10.97
CA ALA A 331 -4.01 0.41 -12.24
C ALA A 331 -5.29 0.75 -13.00
N PHE A 332 -5.45 2.00 -13.42
CA PHE A 332 -6.57 2.47 -14.23
C PHE A 332 -6.21 2.61 -15.72
N SER A 333 -4.95 2.97 -16.01
CA SER A 333 -4.48 3.08 -17.40
C SER A 333 -4.38 1.71 -18.07
N GLY A 334 -4.97 1.56 -19.26
CA GLY A 334 -4.97 0.30 -19.99
C GLY A 334 -3.57 -0.22 -20.37
N SER A 335 -2.61 0.69 -20.60
CA SER A 335 -1.21 0.29 -20.86
C SER A 335 -0.53 -0.25 -19.62
N HIS A 336 -0.82 0.31 -18.45
CA HIS A 336 -0.30 -0.20 -17.17
C HIS A 336 -0.91 -1.56 -16.84
N GLN A 337 -2.22 -1.71 -17.02
CA GLN A 337 -2.93 -2.98 -16.81
C GLN A 337 -2.36 -4.11 -17.68
N ASP A 338 -2.13 -3.84 -18.99
CA ASP A 338 -1.52 -4.81 -19.90
C ASP A 338 -0.09 -5.19 -19.48
N ALA A 339 0.72 -4.21 -19.07
CA ALA A 339 2.08 -4.44 -18.62
C ALA A 339 2.14 -5.26 -17.32
N ILE A 340 1.29 -4.96 -16.33
CA ILE A 340 1.19 -5.73 -15.07
C ILE A 340 0.80 -7.17 -15.38
N ASN A 341 -0.24 -7.39 -16.20
CA ASN A 341 -0.70 -8.72 -16.58
C ASN A 341 0.42 -9.55 -17.28
N LYS A 342 1.15 -8.92 -18.21
CA LYS A 342 2.31 -9.56 -18.86
C LYS A 342 3.44 -9.86 -17.87
N GLY A 343 3.74 -8.94 -16.98
CA GLY A 343 4.73 -9.12 -15.92
C GLY A 343 4.40 -10.30 -15.02
N MET A 344 3.17 -10.39 -14.51
CA MET A 344 2.71 -11.51 -13.68
C MET A 344 2.79 -12.86 -14.41
N LYS A 345 2.42 -12.90 -15.70
CA LYS A 345 2.56 -14.11 -16.52
C LYS A 345 4.03 -14.50 -16.71
N ALA A 346 4.91 -13.53 -16.96
CA ALA A 346 6.33 -13.76 -17.11
C ALA A 346 6.98 -14.28 -15.83
N MET A 347 6.63 -13.73 -14.66
CA MET A 347 7.10 -14.20 -13.36
C MET A 347 6.77 -15.68 -13.11
N LYS A 348 5.53 -16.11 -13.44
CA LYS A 348 5.12 -17.52 -13.31
C LYS A 348 5.94 -18.48 -14.19
N VAL A 349 6.39 -18.01 -15.36
CA VAL A 349 7.18 -18.82 -16.31
C VAL A 349 8.66 -18.80 -15.97
N ALA A 350 9.20 -17.64 -15.59
CA ALA A 350 10.63 -17.45 -15.37
C ALA A 350 11.17 -18.16 -14.11
N ASN A 351 10.30 -18.46 -13.13
CA ASN A 351 10.68 -19.05 -11.84
C ASN A 351 11.86 -18.32 -11.17
N THR A 352 11.88 -16.97 -11.30
CA THR A 352 12.88 -16.10 -10.67
C THR A 352 12.47 -15.77 -9.24
N PRO A 353 13.42 -15.67 -8.28
CA PRO A 353 13.12 -15.22 -6.93
C PRO A 353 12.95 -13.69 -6.83
N PHE A 354 13.34 -12.94 -7.88
CA PHE A 354 13.27 -11.48 -7.88
C PHE A 354 11.90 -11.02 -8.38
N TRP A 355 11.32 -10.02 -7.67
CA TRP A 355 10.09 -9.37 -8.09
C TRP A 355 10.35 -8.43 -9.28
N GLU A 356 9.74 -8.71 -10.42
CA GLU A 356 9.97 -7.97 -11.69
C GLU A 356 8.65 -7.64 -12.41
N VAL A 357 7.62 -7.24 -11.65
CA VAL A 357 6.34 -6.83 -12.25
C VAL A 357 6.33 -5.31 -12.47
N PRO A 358 6.10 -4.84 -13.72
CA PRO A 358 6.03 -3.40 -14.00
C PRO A 358 4.98 -2.69 -13.14
N TYR A 359 5.28 -1.46 -12.71
CA TYR A 359 4.41 -0.56 -11.93
C TYR A 359 4.07 -1.03 -10.51
N LEU A 360 4.49 -2.19 -10.06
CA LEU A 360 4.32 -2.68 -8.70
C LEU A 360 5.69 -2.78 -8.01
N PRO A 361 6.00 -1.84 -7.09
CA PRO A 361 7.30 -1.81 -6.42
C PRO A 361 7.50 -2.94 -5.41
N ILE A 362 6.42 -3.60 -5.00
CA ILE A 362 6.40 -4.74 -4.08
C ILE A 362 5.39 -5.77 -4.56
N ASP A 363 5.61 -7.05 -4.25
CA ASP A 363 4.56 -8.07 -4.41
C ASP A 363 3.43 -7.81 -3.41
N PRO A 364 2.19 -7.55 -3.86
CA PRO A 364 1.07 -7.34 -2.96
C PRO A 364 0.85 -8.49 -1.97
N GLN A 365 1.23 -9.72 -2.31
CA GLN A 365 1.09 -10.88 -1.43
C GLN A 365 2.01 -10.81 -0.20
N ASP A 366 3.16 -10.15 -0.31
CA ASP A 366 4.10 -9.97 0.81
C ASP A 366 3.51 -9.13 1.96
N VAL A 367 2.49 -8.33 1.66
CA VAL A 367 1.77 -7.50 2.63
C VAL A 367 0.32 -7.97 2.85
N GLY A 368 -0.01 -9.22 2.48
CA GLY A 368 -1.33 -9.81 2.66
C GLY A 368 -2.41 -9.26 1.73
N ARG A 369 -2.03 -8.59 0.62
CA ARG A 369 -2.96 -8.13 -0.42
C ARG A 369 -3.07 -9.14 -1.54
N THR A 370 -4.20 -9.14 -2.23
CA THR A 370 -4.44 -9.99 -3.40
C THR A 370 -4.33 -9.21 -4.70
N TYR A 371 -4.16 -9.93 -5.81
CA TYR A 371 -4.12 -9.33 -7.15
C TYR A 371 -5.52 -8.95 -7.68
N GLU A 372 -6.59 -9.33 -7.02
CA GLU A 372 -7.96 -9.22 -7.51
C GLU A 372 -8.44 -7.78 -7.73
N ALA A 373 -7.89 -6.83 -6.97
CA ALA A 373 -8.28 -5.43 -7.07
C ALA A 373 -7.34 -4.56 -7.92
N ILE A 374 -6.32 -5.14 -8.58
CA ILE A 374 -5.28 -4.37 -9.25
C ILE A 374 -5.79 -3.69 -10.52
N ILE A 375 -6.69 -4.34 -11.24
CA ILE A 375 -7.24 -3.82 -12.50
C ILE A 375 -8.68 -3.40 -12.30
N ARG A 376 -8.93 -2.09 -12.37
CA ARG A 376 -10.28 -1.49 -12.34
C ARG A 376 -10.58 -0.82 -13.67
N ILE A 377 -11.85 -0.86 -14.08
CA ILE A 377 -12.28 -0.35 -15.37
C ILE A 377 -13.00 0.99 -15.21
N ASN A 378 -12.43 2.04 -15.76
CA ASN A 378 -13.03 3.37 -15.86
C ASN A 378 -12.74 3.98 -17.24
N SER A 379 -13.04 5.26 -17.45
CA SER A 379 -12.82 5.96 -18.74
C SER A 379 -11.33 5.98 -19.19
N GLN A 380 -10.38 5.68 -18.33
CA GLN A 380 -8.96 5.59 -18.66
C GLN A 380 -8.49 4.16 -18.95
N SER A 381 -9.38 3.17 -18.81
CA SER A 381 -9.05 1.76 -19.01
C SER A 381 -9.16 1.41 -20.49
N GLY A 382 -8.09 0.85 -21.05
CA GLY A 382 -8.07 0.43 -22.45
C GLY A 382 -8.57 -1.02 -22.63
N LYS A 383 -8.57 -1.47 -23.89
CA LYS A 383 -8.98 -2.83 -24.30
C LYS A 383 -8.33 -3.98 -23.51
N GLY A 384 -7.08 -3.79 -23.07
CA GLY A 384 -6.35 -4.82 -22.31
C GLY A 384 -6.94 -5.09 -20.95
N GLY A 385 -7.41 -4.05 -20.25
CA GLY A 385 -8.04 -4.20 -18.93
C GLY A 385 -9.39 -4.90 -19.00
N ILE A 386 -10.23 -4.52 -19.98
CA ILE A 386 -11.53 -5.14 -20.21
C ILE A 386 -11.38 -6.63 -20.56
N ALA A 387 -10.45 -6.95 -21.47
CA ALA A 387 -10.18 -8.33 -21.85
C ALA A 387 -9.65 -9.16 -20.67
N TYR A 388 -8.79 -8.56 -19.82
CA TYR A 388 -8.29 -9.22 -18.61
C TYR A 388 -9.41 -9.56 -17.63
N VAL A 389 -10.31 -8.62 -17.34
CA VAL A 389 -11.44 -8.84 -16.43
C VAL A 389 -12.33 -9.98 -16.92
N LEU A 390 -12.69 -9.97 -18.22
CA LEU A 390 -13.49 -11.05 -18.79
C LEU A 390 -12.78 -12.40 -18.76
N GLN A 391 -11.46 -12.41 -18.97
CA GLN A 391 -10.67 -13.64 -18.89
C GLN A 391 -10.52 -14.14 -17.45
N ALA A 392 -10.18 -13.26 -16.51
CA ALA A 392 -9.88 -13.63 -15.13
C ALA A 392 -11.14 -14.07 -14.35
N ASP A 393 -12.24 -13.31 -14.51
CA ASP A 393 -13.45 -13.51 -13.70
C ASP A 393 -14.45 -14.49 -14.35
N TYR A 394 -14.44 -14.58 -15.71
CA TYR A 394 -15.46 -15.34 -16.44
C TYR A 394 -14.89 -16.36 -17.44
N GLY A 395 -13.57 -16.49 -17.53
CA GLY A 395 -12.93 -17.44 -18.43
C GLY A 395 -13.06 -17.12 -19.92
N LEU A 396 -13.42 -15.88 -20.31
CA LEU A 396 -13.65 -15.49 -21.69
C LEU A 396 -12.35 -15.01 -22.37
N HIS A 397 -11.83 -15.78 -23.32
CA HIS A 397 -10.62 -15.45 -24.08
C HIS A 397 -10.99 -14.78 -25.41
N LEU A 398 -11.28 -13.48 -25.39
CA LEU A 398 -11.70 -12.75 -26.57
C LEU A 398 -10.60 -12.65 -27.64
N PRO A 399 -10.89 -12.88 -28.93
CA PRO A 399 -10.00 -12.55 -30.04
C PRO A 399 -9.62 -11.07 -30.04
N ARG A 400 -8.41 -10.75 -30.51
CA ARG A 400 -7.88 -9.38 -30.45
C ARG A 400 -8.79 -8.32 -31.09
N ASN A 401 -9.39 -8.65 -32.23
CA ASN A 401 -10.28 -7.71 -32.95
C ASN A 401 -11.59 -7.50 -32.17
N LEU A 402 -12.13 -8.55 -31.53
CA LEU A 402 -13.28 -8.46 -30.65
C LEU A 402 -12.98 -7.63 -29.40
N GLN A 403 -11.76 -7.77 -28.82
CA GLN A 403 -11.32 -6.91 -27.70
C GLN A 403 -11.38 -5.42 -28.08
N ILE A 404 -10.98 -5.08 -29.31
CA ILE A 404 -11.01 -3.70 -29.80
C ILE A 404 -12.46 -3.22 -30.01
N GLU A 405 -13.32 -4.07 -30.57
CA GLU A 405 -14.72 -3.75 -30.80
C GLU A 405 -15.46 -3.54 -29.47
N PHE A 406 -15.40 -4.51 -28.60
CA PHE A 406 -16.08 -4.48 -27.30
C PHE A 406 -15.56 -3.38 -26.36
N SER A 407 -14.26 -3.07 -26.43
CA SER A 407 -13.71 -1.98 -25.61
C SER A 407 -14.30 -0.61 -25.96
N ARG A 408 -14.70 -0.38 -27.21
CA ARG A 408 -15.37 0.87 -27.60
C ARG A 408 -16.77 0.97 -27.00
N ASP A 409 -17.50 -0.15 -26.92
CA ASP A 409 -18.82 -0.20 -26.30
C ASP A 409 -18.73 0.11 -24.78
N ILE A 410 -17.81 -0.53 -24.07
CA ILE A 410 -17.58 -0.24 -22.65
C ILE A 410 -17.06 1.19 -22.43
N GLN A 411 -16.17 1.68 -23.31
CA GLN A 411 -15.68 3.06 -23.23
C GLN A 411 -16.83 4.07 -23.31
N SER A 412 -17.80 3.86 -24.20
CA SER A 412 -18.96 4.75 -24.31
C SER A 412 -19.79 4.80 -23.01
N ILE A 413 -19.89 3.67 -22.30
CA ILE A 413 -20.58 3.59 -21.00
C ILE A 413 -19.81 4.34 -19.92
N THR A 414 -18.49 4.11 -19.84
CA THR A 414 -17.65 4.76 -18.84
C THR A 414 -17.56 6.27 -19.04
N ASP A 415 -17.50 6.73 -20.28
CA ASP A 415 -17.47 8.16 -20.63
C ASP A 415 -18.80 8.85 -20.28
N ALA A 416 -19.92 8.16 -20.48
CA ALA A 416 -21.24 8.70 -20.17
C ALA A 416 -21.49 8.78 -18.65
N GLU A 417 -21.00 7.82 -17.87
CA GLU A 417 -21.28 7.72 -16.44
C GLU A 417 -20.18 8.34 -15.54
N GLY A 418 -18.96 8.47 -16.05
CA GLY A 418 -17.82 9.03 -15.31
C GLY A 418 -17.41 8.21 -14.07
N LYS A 419 -17.77 6.92 -14.03
CA LYS A 419 -17.55 6.02 -12.89
C LYS A 419 -16.87 4.72 -13.32
N GLU A 420 -16.37 4.00 -12.34
CA GLU A 420 -15.91 2.62 -12.50
C GLU A 420 -17.07 1.70 -12.92
N VAL A 421 -16.80 0.78 -13.89
CA VAL A 421 -17.75 -0.25 -14.32
C VAL A 421 -17.35 -1.57 -13.68
N PRO A 422 -18.19 -2.14 -12.79
CA PRO A 422 -17.92 -3.43 -12.16
C PRO A 422 -17.78 -4.58 -13.16
N SER A 423 -16.96 -5.58 -12.86
CA SER A 423 -16.68 -6.72 -13.73
C SER A 423 -17.96 -7.45 -14.14
N LYS A 424 -18.91 -7.63 -13.24
CA LYS A 424 -20.22 -8.20 -13.53
C LYS A 424 -20.97 -7.43 -14.61
N ARG A 425 -20.96 -6.10 -14.57
CA ARG A 425 -21.64 -5.26 -15.58
C ARG A 425 -20.96 -5.35 -16.95
N ILE A 426 -19.64 -5.50 -16.99
CA ILE A 426 -18.88 -5.74 -18.22
C ILE A 426 -19.30 -7.07 -18.84
N TYR A 427 -19.39 -8.11 -18.03
CA TYR A 427 -19.84 -9.43 -18.47
C TYR A 427 -21.29 -9.44 -18.94
N ASP A 428 -22.20 -8.85 -18.16
CA ASP A 428 -23.62 -8.72 -18.53
C ASP A 428 -23.78 -7.98 -19.87
N ARG A 429 -23.00 -6.91 -20.09
CA ARG A 429 -22.99 -6.17 -21.35
C ARG A 429 -22.44 -6.98 -22.51
N PHE A 430 -21.37 -7.76 -22.28
CA PHE A 430 -20.85 -8.68 -23.29
C PHE A 430 -21.92 -9.69 -23.70
N ARG A 431 -22.60 -10.30 -22.76
CA ARG A 431 -23.70 -11.23 -23.05
C ARG A 431 -24.83 -10.59 -23.79
N GLU A 432 -25.27 -9.42 -23.38
CA GLU A 432 -26.36 -8.67 -24.02
C GLU A 432 -26.05 -8.38 -25.51
N VAL A 433 -24.83 -7.94 -25.81
CA VAL A 433 -24.42 -7.54 -27.15
C VAL A 433 -24.16 -8.74 -28.07
N TYR A 434 -23.47 -9.77 -27.53
CA TYR A 434 -22.92 -10.83 -28.37
C TYR A 434 -23.58 -12.21 -28.20
N VAL A 435 -24.26 -12.49 -27.08
CA VAL A 435 -24.77 -13.84 -26.78
C VAL A 435 -26.29 -13.84 -26.65
N ASP A 436 -26.85 -13.16 -25.64
CA ASP A 436 -28.27 -13.33 -25.29
C ASP A 436 -29.23 -12.58 -26.22
N GLN A 437 -28.86 -11.40 -26.67
CA GLN A 437 -29.59 -10.56 -27.64
C GLN A 437 -31.13 -10.62 -27.48
N PRO A 438 -31.70 -10.09 -26.39
CA PRO A 438 -33.10 -10.34 -26.02
C PRO A 438 -34.15 -9.98 -27.12
N ASP A 439 -33.82 -8.97 -27.94
CA ASP A 439 -34.68 -8.49 -29.04
C ASP A 439 -34.23 -9.02 -30.42
N ALA A 440 -33.60 -10.19 -30.44
CA ALA A 440 -33.06 -10.75 -31.67
C ALA A 440 -34.20 -11.24 -32.62
N ARG A 441 -34.10 -10.86 -33.88
CA ARG A 441 -35.00 -11.35 -34.93
C ARG A 441 -34.83 -12.85 -35.17
N LEU A 442 -33.57 -13.32 -35.18
CA LEU A 442 -33.23 -14.71 -35.48
C LEU A 442 -32.76 -15.43 -34.20
N LYS A 443 -33.19 -16.71 -34.07
CA LYS A 443 -32.71 -17.58 -33.03
C LYS A 443 -32.42 -18.98 -33.59
N PHE A 444 -31.26 -19.52 -33.32
CA PHE A 444 -30.90 -20.90 -33.68
C PHE A 444 -31.64 -21.90 -32.77
N LEU A 445 -32.15 -22.98 -33.35
CA LEU A 445 -32.81 -24.05 -32.60
C LEU A 445 -32.07 -25.38 -32.74
N ASP A 446 -31.85 -25.88 -33.97
CA ASP A 446 -31.23 -27.17 -34.23
C ASP A 446 -30.63 -27.24 -35.63
N HIS A 447 -29.81 -28.25 -35.90
CA HIS A 447 -29.29 -28.51 -37.23
C HIS A 447 -29.01 -29.98 -37.48
N HIS A 448 -29.10 -30.36 -38.78
CA HIS A 448 -28.63 -31.65 -39.28
C HIS A 448 -27.63 -31.44 -40.39
N THR A 449 -26.61 -32.30 -40.45
CA THR A 449 -25.57 -32.23 -41.49
C THR A 449 -25.37 -33.58 -42.15
N TYR A 450 -25.48 -33.62 -43.46
CA TYR A 450 -25.30 -34.84 -44.24
C TYR A 450 -24.48 -34.62 -45.53
N PRO A 451 -23.88 -35.65 -46.15
CA PRO A 451 -23.12 -35.52 -47.37
C PRO A 451 -23.99 -34.98 -48.52
N HIS A 452 -23.43 -34.10 -49.33
CA HIS A 452 -24.13 -33.61 -50.56
C HIS A 452 -24.25 -34.75 -51.58
N ALA A 453 -25.46 -34.98 -52.10
CA ALA A 453 -25.76 -36.12 -52.95
C ALA A 453 -24.92 -36.17 -54.24
N GLU A 454 -24.63 -35.02 -54.86
CA GLU A 454 -23.98 -34.95 -56.17
C GLU A 454 -22.54 -34.39 -56.12
N LYS A 455 -22.19 -33.66 -55.10
CA LYS A 455 -20.89 -32.95 -55.02
C LYS A 455 -20.02 -33.56 -53.93
N ARG A 456 -19.05 -34.37 -54.35
CA ARG A 456 -18.09 -34.96 -53.41
C ARG A 456 -17.29 -33.90 -52.66
N GLY A 457 -17.22 -34.02 -51.35
CA GLY A 457 -16.49 -33.10 -50.47
C GLY A 457 -17.33 -31.97 -49.94
N LEU A 458 -18.57 -31.79 -50.38
CA LEU A 458 -19.53 -30.84 -49.81
C LEU A 458 -20.50 -31.55 -48.85
N ARG A 459 -21.00 -30.78 -47.89
CA ARG A 459 -22.06 -31.19 -46.95
C ARG A 459 -23.28 -30.28 -47.15
N VAL A 460 -24.47 -30.84 -46.94
CA VAL A 460 -25.72 -30.08 -46.83
C VAL A 460 -25.97 -29.87 -45.34
N VAL A 461 -26.31 -28.66 -44.97
CA VAL A 461 -26.77 -28.29 -43.63
C VAL A 461 -28.25 -27.91 -43.73
N GLU A 462 -29.08 -28.60 -42.99
CA GLU A 462 -30.45 -28.18 -42.69
C GLU A 462 -30.49 -27.66 -41.26
N ALA A 463 -30.95 -26.43 -41.07
CA ALA A 463 -31.04 -25.82 -39.76
C ALA A 463 -32.44 -25.27 -39.51
N THR A 464 -32.91 -25.44 -38.28
CA THR A 464 -34.17 -24.87 -37.79
C THR A 464 -33.84 -23.60 -37.02
N ILE A 465 -34.47 -22.50 -37.42
CA ILE A 465 -34.33 -21.17 -36.80
C ILE A 465 -35.71 -20.57 -36.50
N LEU A 466 -35.77 -19.70 -35.50
CA LEU A 466 -36.89 -18.75 -35.37
C LEU A 466 -36.54 -17.48 -36.12
N ASP A 467 -37.47 -16.95 -36.96
CA ASP A 467 -37.41 -15.65 -37.59
C ASP A 467 -38.66 -14.85 -37.16
N ASN A 468 -38.48 -13.81 -36.34
CA ASN A 468 -39.57 -13.07 -35.70
C ASN A 468 -40.56 -14.00 -34.94
N GLY A 469 -40.03 -15.02 -34.23
CA GLY A 469 -40.83 -15.98 -33.48
C GLY A 469 -41.51 -17.08 -34.32
N VAL A 470 -41.32 -17.10 -35.64
CA VAL A 470 -41.85 -18.15 -36.55
C VAL A 470 -40.73 -19.13 -36.85
N GLU A 471 -40.98 -20.41 -36.63
CA GLU A 471 -40.05 -21.50 -36.94
C GLU A 471 -39.90 -21.66 -38.46
N LYS A 472 -38.68 -21.73 -38.92
CA LYS A 472 -38.33 -21.91 -40.35
C LYS A 472 -37.15 -22.89 -40.47
N THR A 473 -37.25 -23.76 -41.47
CA THR A 473 -36.13 -24.60 -41.87
C THR A 473 -35.40 -23.94 -43.04
N ILE A 474 -34.10 -23.75 -42.89
CA ILE A 474 -33.22 -23.21 -43.93
C ILE A 474 -32.20 -24.29 -44.31
N SER A 475 -31.80 -24.31 -45.59
CA SER A 475 -30.83 -25.31 -46.06
C SER A 475 -29.77 -24.65 -46.94
N GLY A 476 -28.52 -25.10 -46.74
CA GLY A 476 -27.38 -24.62 -47.51
C GLY A 476 -26.31 -25.69 -47.66
N SER A 477 -25.31 -25.42 -48.50
CA SER A 477 -24.23 -26.37 -48.73
C SER A 477 -22.87 -25.69 -48.63
N GLY A 478 -21.92 -26.43 -48.04
CA GLY A 478 -20.56 -25.95 -47.84
C GLY A 478 -19.58 -27.08 -47.55
N THR A 479 -18.33 -26.73 -47.28
CA THR A 479 -17.26 -27.69 -46.94
C THR A 479 -17.43 -28.27 -45.55
N GLY A 480 -18.19 -27.60 -44.68
CA GLY A 480 -18.50 -28.03 -43.32
C GLY A 480 -19.79 -27.43 -42.77
N PRO A 481 -20.16 -27.71 -41.49
CA PRO A 481 -21.40 -27.24 -40.90
C PRO A 481 -21.52 -25.70 -40.89
N ILE A 482 -20.44 -25.01 -40.54
CA ILE A 482 -20.42 -23.54 -40.46
C ILE A 482 -20.62 -22.91 -41.84
N ASP A 483 -19.84 -23.36 -42.83
CA ASP A 483 -19.88 -22.86 -44.21
C ASP A 483 -21.28 -23.10 -44.86
N GLY A 484 -21.83 -24.31 -44.70
CA GLY A 484 -23.17 -24.62 -45.17
C GLY A 484 -24.28 -23.83 -44.46
N PHE A 485 -24.13 -23.55 -43.19
CA PHE A 485 -25.08 -22.72 -42.45
C PHE A 485 -25.03 -21.24 -42.87
N VAL A 486 -23.83 -20.71 -43.07
CA VAL A 486 -23.62 -19.34 -43.56
C VAL A 486 -24.26 -19.16 -44.95
N ASP A 487 -24.11 -20.13 -45.85
CA ASP A 487 -24.79 -20.16 -47.16
C ASP A 487 -26.33 -20.14 -47.02
N ALA A 488 -26.88 -21.00 -46.15
CA ALA A 488 -28.32 -21.07 -45.85
C ALA A 488 -28.84 -19.73 -45.29
N LEU A 489 -28.15 -19.18 -44.29
CA LEU A 489 -28.55 -17.96 -43.58
C LEU A 489 -28.44 -16.74 -44.50
N SER A 490 -27.35 -16.62 -45.28
CA SER A 490 -27.17 -15.54 -46.28
C SER A 490 -28.34 -15.45 -47.26
N ARG A 491 -28.75 -16.61 -47.81
CA ARG A 491 -29.91 -16.67 -48.70
C ARG A 491 -31.23 -16.33 -48.02
N HIS A 492 -31.39 -16.77 -46.75
CA HIS A 492 -32.60 -16.50 -45.98
C HIS A 492 -32.79 -15.02 -45.66
N ILE A 493 -31.73 -14.34 -45.24
CA ILE A 493 -31.81 -12.91 -44.87
C ILE A 493 -31.58 -11.97 -46.05
N GLY A 494 -31.15 -12.48 -47.21
CA GLY A 494 -30.86 -11.69 -48.39
C GLY A 494 -29.61 -10.82 -48.31
N ILE A 495 -28.71 -11.11 -47.38
CA ILE A 495 -27.44 -10.40 -47.18
C ILE A 495 -26.31 -11.43 -47.28
N PRO A 496 -25.34 -11.23 -48.18
CA PRO A 496 -24.18 -12.13 -48.26
C PRO A 496 -23.32 -12.03 -47.00
N LEU A 497 -23.04 -13.18 -46.40
CA LEU A 497 -22.19 -13.33 -45.23
C LEU A 497 -20.97 -14.19 -45.54
N SER A 498 -19.82 -13.88 -44.98
CA SER A 498 -18.61 -14.68 -45.09
C SER A 498 -17.89 -14.70 -43.74
N VAL A 499 -17.50 -15.89 -43.24
CA VAL A 499 -16.68 -16.01 -42.03
C VAL A 499 -15.23 -15.70 -42.39
N LEU A 500 -14.65 -14.72 -41.72
CA LEU A 500 -13.26 -14.31 -41.92
C LEU A 500 -12.32 -15.02 -40.93
N ASP A 501 -12.76 -15.13 -39.68
CA ASP A 501 -11.98 -15.76 -38.60
C ASP A 501 -12.93 -16.32 -37.55
N TYR A 502 -12.53 -17.39 -36.89
CA TYR A 502 -13.25 -17.93 -35.76
C TYR A 502 -12.29 -18.50 -34.72
N SER A 503 -12.71 -18.44 -33.48
CA SER A 503 -12.02 -19.10 -32.35
C SER A 503 -13.06 -19.61 -31.35
N GLU A 504 -12.69 -20.68 -30.68
CA GLU A 504 -13.55 -21.31 -29.69
C GLU A 504 -12.71 -21.87 -28.52
N HIS A 505 -13.31 -21.94 -27.35
CA HIS A 505 -12.70 -22.59 -26.19
C HIS A 505 -13.77 -23.06 -25.20
N SER A 506 -13.41 -24.01 -24.34
CA SER A 506 -14.25 -24.47 -23.24
C SER A 506 -14.29 -23.44 -22.12
N LEU A 507 -15.47 -23.22 -21.55
CA LEU A 507 -15.64 -22.34 -20.38
C LEU A 507 -15.36 -23.05 -19.05
N GLN A 508 -15.40 -24.39 -19.05
CA GLN A 508 -15.20 -25.22 -17.85
C GLN A 508 -14.40 -26.47 -18.22
N GLN A 509 -13.94 -27.22 -17.22
CA GLN A 509 -13.34 -28.53 -17.42
C GLN A 509 -14.42 -29.62 -17.30
N GLY A 510 -14.38 -30.64 -18.17
CA GLY A 510 -15.31 -31.75 -18.17
C GLY A 510 -15.89 -32.05 -19.56
N SER A 511 -16.48 -33.21 -19.72
CA SER A 511 -17.07 -33.66 -21.00
C SER A 511 -18.41 -33.00 -21.33
N ASP A 512 -19.03 -32.37 -20.36
CA ASP A 512 -20.29 -31.63 -20.43
C ASP A 512 -20.09 -30.09 -20.35
N ALA A 513 -18.84 -29.65 -20.44
CA ALA A 513 -18.49 -28.25 -20.39
C ALA A 513 -19.09 -27.47 -21.56
N ALA A 514 -19.68 -26.31 -21.29
CA ALA A 514 -20.08 -25.40 -22.34
C ALA A 514 -18.86 -24.81 -23.04
N ALA A 515 -18.93 -24.68 -24.36
CA ALA A 515 -17.97 -23.97 -25.20
C ALA A 515 -18.53 -22.60 -25.58
N ILE A 516 -17.63 -21.64 -25.72
CA ILE A 516 -17.94 -20.37 -26.39
C ILE A 516 -17.24 -20.32 -27.74
N SER A 517 -17.95 -19.87 -28.76
CA SER A 517 -17.41 -19.59 -30.09
C SER A 517 -17.54 -18.12 -30.41
N TYR A 518 -16.53 -17.54 -31.06
CA TYR A 518 -16.49 -16.17 -31.57
C TYR A 518 -16.31 -16.22 -33.08
N MET A 519 -17.17 -15.53 -33.81
CA MET A 519 -17.15 -15.48 -35.30
C MET A 519 -16.97 -14.05 -35.76
N GLU A 520 -15.92 -13.76 -36.53
CA GLU A 520 -15.79 -12.53 -37.32
C GLU A 520 -16.45 -12.73 -38.67
N VAL A 521 -17.53 -12.02 -38.94
CA VAL A 521 -18.35 -12.15 -40.14
C VAL A 521 -18.22 -10.88 -40.97
N GLU A 522 -17.91 -11.05 -42.27
CA GLU A 522 -17.93 -9.98 -43.27
C GLU A 522 -19.29 -9.91 -43.97
N HIS A 523 -19.76 -8.70 -44.19
CA HIS A 523 -20.98 -8.38 -44.94
C HIS A 523 -20.77 -7.09 -45.73
N PRO A 524 -21.69 -6.68 -46.66
CA PRO A 524 -21.50 -5.49 -47.48
C PRO A 524 -21.26 -4.17 -46.70
N GLY A 525 -21.67 -4.10 -45.47
CA GLY A 525 -21.45 -2.94 -44.58
C GLY A 525 -20.17 -2.98 -43.75
N GLY A 526 -19.34 -4.03 -43.86
CA GLY A 526 -18.10 -4.17 -43.11
C GLY A 526 -17.93 -5.51 -42.38
N LYS A 527 -17.31 -5.49 -41.22
CA LYS A 527 -17.01 -6.67 -40.38
C LYS A 527 -17.67 -6.53 -39.03
N ILE A 528 -18.16 -7.63 -38.49
CA ILE A 528 -18.84 -7.66 -37.20
C ILE A 528 -18.58 -8.99 -36.47
N PHE A 529 -18.55 -8.97 -35.16
CA PHE A 529 -18.44 -10.19 -34.36
C PHE A 529 -19.80 -10.67 -33.85
N GLY A 530 -19.95 -11.99 -33.73
CA GLY A 530 -20.96 -12.66 -32.95
C GLY A 530 -20.33 -13.67 -32.02
N ALA A 531 -21.02 -14.03 -30.93
CA ALA A 531 -20.61 -15.10 -30.04
C ALA A 531 -21.80 -16.01 -29.73
N GLY A 532 -21.49 -17.31 -29.47
CA GLY A 532 -22.47 -18.31 -29.05
C GLY A 532 -21.91 -19.19 -27.95
N ILE A 533 -22.77 -19.60 -27.03
CA ILE A 533 -22.41 -20.47 -25.90
C ILE A 533 -23.32 -21.68 -25.89
N ASN A 534 -22.74 -22.86 -26.06
CA ASN A 534 -23.49 -24.10 -26.06
C ASN A 534 -22.62 -25.27 -25.57
N THR A 535 -23.22 -26.34 -25.05
CA THR A 535 -22.53 -27.59 -24.74
C THR A 535 -22.10 -28.36 -25.99
N ASN A 536 -22.74 -28.10 -27.13
CA ASN A 536 -22.31 -28.59 -28.42
C ASN A 536 -21.49 -27.52 -29.14
N ILE A 537 -20.23 -27.80 -29.43
CA ILE A 537 -19.29 -26.84 -30.04
C ILE A 537 -19.73 -26.35 -31.41
N VAL A 538 -20.35 -27.21 -32.21
CA VAL A 538 -20.90 -26.82 -33.53
C VAL A 538 -22.11 -25.91 -33.33
N ALA A 539 -23.01 -26.23 -32.42
CA ALA A 539 -24.15 -25.37 -32.11
C ALA A 539 -23.68 -24.00 -31.61
N ALA A 540 -22.66 -23.93 -30.73
CA ALA A 540 -22.07 -22.67 -30.29
C ALA A 540 -21.56 -21.82 -31.45
N SER A 541 -20.95 -22.47 -32.46
CA SER A 541 -20.47 -21.79 -33.68
C SER A 541 -21.61 -21.28 -34.54
N LEU A 542 -22.69 -22.05 -34.72
CA LEU A 542 -23.88 -21.59 -35.49
C LEU A 542 -24.64 -20.48 -34.75
N GLU A 543 -24.76 -20.54 -33.45
CA GLU A 543 -25.29 -19.45 -32.61
C GLU A 543 -24.46 -18.16 -32.75
N ALA A 544 -23.13 -18.27 -32.83
CA ALA A 544 -22.25 -17.10 -33.07
C ALA A 544 -22.52 -16.45 -34.44
N VAL A 545 -22.76 -17.25 -35.47
CA VAL A 545 -23.14 -16.72 -36.80
C VAL A 545 -24.51 -16.03 -36.77
N VAL A 546 -25.49 -16.63 -36.07
CA VAL A 546 -26.83 -16.02 -35.87
C VAL A 546 -26.71 -14.70 -35.09
N SER A 547 -25.87 -14.67 -34.06
CA SER A 547 -25.59 -13.45 -33.31
C SER A 547 -25.05 -12.33 -34.18
N ALA A 548 -24.06 -12.62 -35.03
CA ALA A 548 -23.52 -11.65 -35.97
C ALA A 548 -24.61 -11.17 -36.96
N ALA A 549 -25.42 -12.08 -37.50
CA ALA A 549 -26.50 -11.75 -38.42
C ALA A 549 -27.56 -10.82 -37.77
N ASN A 550 -27.95 -11.09 -36.54
CA ASN A 550 -28.87 -10.21 -35.81
C ASN A 550 -28.32 -8.80 -35.62
N ARG A 551 -27.03 -8.67 -35.34
CA ARG A 551 -26.36 -7.37 -35.20
C ARG A 551 -26.33 -6.61 -36.53
N ILE A 552 -26.10 -7.32 -37.64
CA ILE A 552 -26.19 -6.75 -38.99
C ILE A 552 -27.60 -6.25 -39.29
N LEU A 553 -28.62 -7.07 -39.02
CA LEU A 553 -30.02 -6.72 -39.25
C LEU A 553 -30.48 -5.54 -38.41
N ARG A 554 -30.03 -5.45 -37.18
CA ARG A 554 -30.31 -4.32 -36.28
C ARG A 554 -29.65 -3.02 -36.76
N ALA A 555 -28.44 -3.09 -37.30
CA ALA A 555 -27.74 -1.92 -37.86
C ALA A 555 -28.36 -1.42 -39.19
N ALA A 556 -29.10 -2.27 -39.89
CA ALA A 556 -29.78 -1.95 -41.16
C ALA A 556 -31.24 -1.46 -40.99
N ALA A 557 -31.83 -1.62 -39.81
CA ALA A 557 -33.17 -1.17 -39.45
C ALA A 557 -33.15 0.26 -38.89
#